data_f41bff651053ab9d8f052f0a19b0cf99
#
_entry.id   f41bff651053ab9d8f052f0a19b0cf99
#
_cell.length_a   1.000
_cell.length_b   1.000
_cell.length_c   1.000
_cell.angle_alpha   90.00
_cell.angle_beta   90.00
_cell.angle_gamma   90.00
#
_symmetry.space_group_name_H-M   'P 1'
#
loop_
_entity.id
_entity.type
_entity.pdbx_description
1 polymer ?
#
loop_
_entity_poly.entity_id
_entity_poly.type
_entity_poly.pdbx_seq_one_letter_code
_entity_poly.pdbx_strand_id
1 'polypeptide(L)'
;MHPIAAGAFSEGPNERSVLYHFLVAESETPDERAARRHHAGRSAGESYAATLEQMNPGVAITRVAPADAEAAVLPPHAIARYDAVFVTGSPLHVYDDTPEVRRQLAFMRAVYASRTPAFGSCAGLQLAVVAAGGRVRKMPERIEAGIARRITATDAGRDHPLLAGRAAAWDAPAIHGDEVEDLPAGAILLAGNAVTCIQAAEIRHDGGIFWGVQYHPELSPGEIAVALRRQADDLVAAGLAHDAAGVERRAALLDALHDAPDDRALLWELGVDRQFADEAHRRIEIANFIATLVAPHRRAA
;
A
#
# COMPACT_ATOMS: atom_id res chain seq x y z
N MET A 1 34.69 19.84 -53.41
CA MET A 1 33.52 19.11 -52.98
C MET A 1 33.95 17.77 -52.40
N HIS A 2 34.01 17.67 -51.08
CA HIS A 2 34.27 16.40 -50.39
C HIS A 2 32.99 15.99 -49.69
N PRO A 3 32.54 14.71 -49.74
CA PRO A 3 31.37 14.27 -49.03
C PRO A 3 31.69 14.03 -47.55
N ILE A 4 30.84 14.57 -46.70
CA ILE A 4 30.87 14.39 -45.24
C ILE A 4 30.35 12.96 -44.96
N ALA A 5 31.17 12.17 -44.29
CA ALA A 5 30.82 10.84 -43.84
C ALA A 5 29.73 10.91 -42.72
N ALA A 6 28.63 10.17 -42.89
CA ALA A 6 27.63 9.97 -41.88
C ALA A 6 28.21 9.12 -40.73
N GLY A 7 28.30 9.72 -39.57
CA GLY A 7 28.68 9.02 -38.35
C GLY A 7 27.58 8.04 -37.93
N ALA A 8 27.95 6.77 -37.81
CA ALA A 8 27.12 5.75 -37.23
C ALA A 8 26.87 6.05 -35.72
N PHE A 9 25.62 6.28 -35.34
CA PHE A 9 25.23 6.26 -33.96
C PHE A 9 25.37 4.81 -33.47
N SER A 10 26.35 4.58 -32.60
CA SER A 10 26.43 3.33 -31.84
C SER A 10 25.25 3.26 -30.88
N GLU A 11 24.36 2.33 -31.11
CA GLU A 11 23.40 1.92 -30.09
C GLU A 11 24.21 1.47 -28.86
N GLY A 12 24.03 2.17 -27.74
CA GLY A 12 24.57 1.79 -26.46
C GLY A 12 24.03 0.41 -26.01
N PRO A 13 24.69 -0.26 -25.06
CA PRO A 13 24.30 -1.59 -24.66
C PRO A 13 22.82 -1.59 -24.23
N ASN A 14 22.05 -2.44 -24.89
CA ASN A 14 20.66 -2.73 -24.60
C ASN A 14 20.57 -3.10 -23.11
N GLU A 15 20.12 -2.17 -22.25
CA GLU A 15 19.77 -2.46 -20.87
C GLU A 15 18.65 -3.48 -20.94
N ARG A 16 19.00 -4.76 -20.73
CA ARG A 16 18.02 -5.82 -20.56
C ARG A 16 17.08 -5.36 -19.47
N SER A 17 15.82 -5.12 -19.80
CA SER A 17 14.79 -4.76 -18.85
C SER A 17 14.80 -5.81 -17.73
N VAL A 18 15.13 -5.36 -16.54
CA VAL A 18 15.24 -6.23 -15.37
C VAL A 18 13.81 -6.63 -15.01
N LEU A 19 13.41 -7.82 -15.40
CA LEU A 19 12.11 -8.37 -15.07
C LEU A 19 12.12 -8.78 -13.59
N TYR A 20 11.41 -8.01 -12.75
CA TYR A 20 11.18 -8.38 -11.35
C TYR A 20 10.19 -9.54 -11.25
N HIS A 21 10.30 -10.31 -10.17
CA HIS A 21 9.30 -11.31 -9.78
C HIS A 21 8.80 -10.98 -8.37
N PHE A 22 7.58 -10.44 -8.29
CA PHE A 22 6.96 -10.03 -7.03
C PHE A 22 5.98 -11.06 -6.51
N LEU A 23 5.93 -11.21 -5.19
CA LEU A 23 4.91 -11.96 -4.48
C LEU A 23 3.88 -10.97 -3.90
N VAL A 24 2.63 -11.05 -4.33
CA VAL A 24 1.52 -10.26 -3.75
C VAL A 24 0.72 -11.16 -2.82
N ALA A 25 0.77 -10.88 -1.54
CA ALA A 25 0.00 -11.56 -0.51
C ALA A 25 -1.33 -10.81 -0.28
N GLU A 26 -2.42 -11.42 -0.67
CA GLU A 26 -3.76 -10.91 -0.52
C GLU A 26 -4.31 -11.25 0.85
N SER A 27 -4.59 -10.22 1.66
CA SER A 27 -5.00 -10.38 3.05
C SER A 27 -6.50 -10.58 3.25
N GLU A 28 -7.32 -10.39 2.21
CA GLU A 28 -8.76 -10.65 2.25
C GLU A 28 -9.06 -12.16 2.34
N THR A 29 -10.11 -12.52 3.08
CA THR A 29 -10.69 -13.87 3.07
C THR A 29 -11.38 -14.18 1.72
N PRO A 30 -11.73 -15.45 1.41
CA PRO A 30 -12.47 -15.80 0.20
C PRO A 30 -13.76 -14.99 0.03
N ASP A 31 -14.54 -14.83 1.11
CA ASP A 31 -15.82 -14.11 1.10
C ASP A 31 -15.63 -12.62 0.87
N GLU A 32 -14.63 -12.01 1.50
CA GLU A 32 -14.27 -10.59 1.31
C GLU A 32 -13.80 -10.32 -0.11
N ARG A 33 -12.97 -11.20 -0.69
CA ARG A 33 -12.56 -11.12 -2.11
C ARG A 33 -13.76 -11.21 -3.05
N ALA A 34 -14.68 -12.14 -2.79
CA ALA A 34 -15.90 -12.29 -3.60
C ALA A 34 -16.75 -11.02 -3.51
N ALA A 35 -16.98 -10.50 -2.31
CA ALA A 35 -17.72 -9.27 -2.09
C ALA A 35 -17.04 -8.07 -2.77
N ARG A 36 -15.71 -7.92 -2.65
CA ARG A 36 -14.98 -6.84 -3.32
C ARG A 36 -15.06 -6.94 -4.84
N ARG A 37 -14.88 -8.14 -5.43
CA ARG A 37 -15.04 -8.33 -6.89
C ARG A 37 -16.44 -7.97 -7.36
N HIS A 38 -17.47 -8.28 -6.57
CA HIS A 38 -18.85 -7.92 -6.90
C HIS A 38 -19.04 -6.39 -6.99
N HIS A 39 -18.43 -5.63 -6.09
CA HIS A 39 -18.60 -4.17 -6.03
C HIS A 39 -17.58 -3.37 -6.84
N ALA A 40 -16.34 -3.84 -6.90
CA ALA A 40 -15.21 -3.12 -7.49
C ALA A 40 -14.63 -3.79 -8.74
N GLY A 41 -15.19 -4.94 -9.16
CA GLY A 41 -14.71 -5.71 -10.31
C GLY A 41 -13.41 -6.48 -10.06
N ARG A 42 -12.67 -6.21 -8.99
CA ARG A 42 -11.39 -6.82 -8.65
C ARG A 42 -11.24 -7.01 -7.15
N SER A 43 -10.46 -8.03 -6.74
CA SER A 43 -10.01 -8.18 -5.35
C SER A 43 -8.86 -7.22 -5.02
N ALA A 44 -8.47 -7.13 -3.75
CA ALA A 44 -7.35 -6.30 -3.32
C ALA A 44 -6.03 -6.73 -3.99
N GLY A 45 -5.77 -8.03 -4.05
CA GLY A 45 -4.58 -8.58 -4.69
C GLY A 45 -4.56 -8.35 -6.21
N GLU A 46 -5.72 -8.38 -6.87
CA GLU A 46 -5.85 -8.08 -8.31
C GLU A 46 -5.60 -6.60 -8.60
N SER A 47 -6.14 -5.68 -7.79
CA SER A 47 -5.87 -4.25 -7.91
C SER A 47 -4.40 -3.93 -7.65
N TYR A 48 -3.82 -4.52 -6.59
CA TYR A 48 -2.42 -4.31 -6.25
C TYR A 48 -1.47 -4.81 -7.35
N ALA A 49 -1.72 -6.01 -7.88
CA ALA A 49 -0.96 -6.56 -9.00
C ALA A 49 -1.02 -5.64 -10.23
N ALA A 50 -2.21 -5.17 -10.60
CA ALA A 50 -2.37 -4.25 -11.72
C ALA A 50 -1.59 -2.93 -11.52
N THR A 51 -1.58 -2.39 -10.29
CA THR A 51 -0.76 -1.21 -9.94
C THR A 51 0.73 -1.48 -10.14
N LEU A 52 1.23 -2.62 -9.65
CA LEU A 52 2.64 -2.99 -9.80
C LEU A 52 3.04 -3.22 -11.27
N GLU A 53 2.15 -3.84 -12.07
CA GLU A 53 2.34 -4.02 -13.52
C GLU A 53 2.40 -2.69 -14.27
N GLN A 54 1.55 -1.72 -13.92
CA GLN A 54 1.59 -0.36 -14.47
C GLN A 54 2.90 0.36 -14.14
N MET A 55 3.37 0.22 -12.90
CA MET A 55 4.61 0.86 -12.44
C MET A 55 5.87 0.18 -13.00
N ASN A 56 5.80 -1.13 -13.29
CA ASN A 56 6.94 -1.93 -13.72
C ASN A 56 6.52 -2.83 -14.90
N PRO A 57 6.41 -2.30 -16.12
CA PRO A 57 6.01 -3.10 -17.28
C PRO A 57 6.89 -4.34 -17.46
N GLY A 58 6.25 -5.51 -17.59
CA GLY A 58 6.94 -6.79 -17.73
C GLY A 58 7.34 -7.47 -16.42
N VAL A 59 6.93 -6.95 -15.25
CA VAL A 59 7.10 -7.63 -13.97
C VAL A 59 6.32 -8.97 -13.95
N ALA A 60 6.92 -10.03 -13.41
CA ALA A 60 6.21 -11.27 -13.10
C ALA A 60 5.57 -11.15 -11.72
N ILE A 61 4.29 -11.48 -11.58
CA ILE A 61 3.58 -11.43 -10.30
C ILE A 61 2.99 -12.79 -9.97
N THR A 62 3.33 -13.29 -8.78
CA THR A 62 2.66 -14.43 -8.15
C THR A 62 1.73 -13.90 -7.07
N ARG A 63 0.46 -14.30 -7.07
CA ARG A 63 -0.48 -13.95 -5.99
C ARG A 63 -0.69 -15.15 -5.09
N VAL A 64 -0.75 -14.89 -3.78
CA VAL A 64 -1.09 -15.87 -2.74
C VAL A 64 -2.12 -15.27 -1.80
N ALA A 65 -2.92 -16.11 -1.17
CA ALA A 65 -3.95 -15.71 -0.21
C ALA A 65 -3.73 -16.42 1.12
N PRO A 66 -2.82 -15.92 2.00
CA PRO A 66 -2.45 -16.61 3.23
C PRO A 66 -3.61 -16.79 4.23
N ALA A 67 -4.69 -16.01 4.10
CA ALA A 67 -5.90 -16.15 4.91
C ALA A 67 -6.65 -17.46 4.65
N ASP A 68 -6.53 -18.04 3.46
CA ASP A 68 -7.31 -19.19 3.04
C ASP A 68 -6.88 -20.47 3.78
N ALA A 69 -7.86 -21.32 4.10
CA ALA A 69 -7.59 -22.60 4.77
C ALA A 69 -6.73 -23.55 3.91
N GLU A 70 -6.98 -23.51 2.60
CA GLU A 70 -6.29 -24.35 1.61
C GLU A 70 -5.02 -23.70 1.03
N ALA A 71 -4.61 -22.52 1.54
CA ALA A 71 -3.42 -21.85 1.06
C ALA A 71 -2.17 -22.70 1.33
N ALA A 72 -1.33 -22.82 0.31
CA ALA A 72 -0.03 -23.46 0.48
C ALA A 72 0.84 -22.66 1.46
N VAL A 73 1.38 -23.32 2.47
CA VAL A 73 2.35 -22.72 3.38
C VAL A 73 3.66 -22.48 2.62
N LEU A 74 4.04 -21.22 2.46
CA LEU A 74 5.29 -20.84 1.83
C LEU A 74 6.41 -20.76 2.90
N PRO A 75 7.38 -21.66 2.87
CA PRO A 75 8.52 -21.57 3.77
C PRO A 75 9.46 -20.42 3.36
N PRO A 76 10.32 -19.90 4.27
CA PRO A 76 11.19 -18.75 3.99
C PRO A 76 12.02 -18.90 2.71
N HIS A 77 12.59 -20.08 2.44
CA HIS A 77 13.41 -20.32 1.25
C HIS A 77 12.61 -20.24 -0.08
N ALA A 78 11.29 -20.49 -0.04
CA ALA A 78 10.44 -20.34 -1.21
C ALA A 78 10.10 -18.85 -1.44
N ILE A 79 9.89 -18.08 -0.36
CA ILE A 79 9.68 -16.63 -0.41
C ILE A 79 10.95 -15.91 -0.89
N ALA A 80 12.12 -16.37 -0.47
CA ALA A 80 13.42 -15.82 -0.88
C ALA A 80 13.71 -15.89 -2.39
N ARG A 81 12.86 -16.56 -3.17
CA ARG A 81 12.96 -16.61 -4.63
C ARG A 81 12.31 -15.41 -5.33
N TYR A 82 11.59 -14.59 -4.59
CA TYR A 82 10.97 -13.37 -5.09
C TYR A 82 11.84 -12.15 -4.78
N ASP A 83 11.81 -11.17 -5.66
CA ASP A 83 12.56 -9.93 -5.49
C ASP A 83 11.95 -9.02 -4.40
N ALA A 84 10.63 -9.12 -4.18
CA ALA A 84 9.90 -8.42 -3.13
C ALA A 84 8.58 -9.11 -2.78
N VAL A 85 8.09 -8.83 -1.56
CA VAL A 85 6.75 -9.20 -1.10
C VAL A 85 5.91 -7.94 -0.88
N PHE A 86 4.70 -7.91 -1.45
CA PHE A 86 3.71 -6.86 -1.21
C PHE A 86 2.51 -7.45 -0.47
N VAL A 87 2.07 -6.80 0.60
CA VAL A 87 0.95 -7.26 1.44
C VAL A 87 -0.20 -6.27 1.36
N THR A 88 -1.36 -6.73 0.91
CA THR A 88 -2.52 -5.86 0.70
C THR A 88 -3.22 -5.46 2.00
N GLY A 89 -4.07 -4.44 1.92
CA GLY A 89 -5.10 -4.17 2.92
C GLY A 89 -6.18 -5.26 2.96
N SER A 90 -6.95 -5.28 4.06
CA SER A 90 -8.05 -6.20 4.32
C SER A 90 -8.98 -5.59 5.39
N PRO A 91 -10.27 -5.91 5.42
CA PRO A 91 -11.15 -5.57 6.52
C PRO A 91 -10.95 -6.43 7.79
N LEU A 92 -10.07 -7.42 7.77
CA LEU A 92 -9.78 -8.27 8.94
C LEU A 92 -9.15 -7.46 10.08
N HIS A 93 -9.62 -7.70 11.30
CA HIS A 93 -9.03 -7.16 12.51
C HIS A 93 -7.84 -8.03 12.95
N VAL A 94 -6.63 -7.50 12.84
CA VAL A 94 -5.39 -8.26 13.08
C VAL A 94 -5.22 -8.68 14.55
N TYR A 95 -5.94 -8.04 15.48
CA TYR A 95 -5.97 -8.39 16.90
C TYR A 95 -6.97 -9.51 17.24
N ASP A 96 -7.80 -9.95 16.29
CA ASP A 96 -8.69 -11.09 16.49
C ASP A 96 -7.90 -12.41 16.38
N ASP A 97 -8.15 -13.34 17.31
CA ASP A 97 -7.51 -14.65 17.29
C ASP A 97 -8.28 -15.64 16.39
N THR A 98 -8.45 -15.30 15.11
CA THR A 98 -9.11 -16.17 14.12
C THR A 98 -8.08 -17.05 13.39
N PRO A 99 -8.50 -18.19 12.81
CA PRO A 99 -7.61 -19.01 12.00
C PRO A 99 -6.99 -18.26 10.81
N GLU A 100 -7.74 -17.35 10.18
CA GLU A 100 -7.33 -16.50 9.07
C GLU A 100 -6.20 -15.57 9.48
N VAL A 101 -6.35 -14.88 10.61
CA VAL A 101 -5.33 -13.99 11.16
C VAL A 101 -4.08 -14.78 11.56
N ARG A 102 -4.25 -15.93 12.24
CA ARG A 102 -3.10 -16.78 12.61
C ARG A 102 -2.29 -17.26 11.40
N ARG A 103 -2.95 -17.63 10.31
CA ARG A 103 -2.27 -18.02 9.05
C ARG A 103 -1.50 -16.86 8.44
N GLN A 104 -2.09 -15.66 8.40
CA GLN A 104 -1.43 -14.46 7.88
C GLN A 104 -0.24 -14.03 8.74
N LEU A 105 -0.34 -14.11 10.07
CA LEU A 105 0.79 -13.84 10.97
C LEU A 105 1.91 -14.87 10.80
N ALA A 106 1.58 -16.15 10.58
CA ALA A 106 2.58 -17.18 10.27
C ALA A 106 3.29 -16.89 8.93
N PHE A 107 2.53 -16.47 7.91
CA PHE A 107 3.10 -16.03 6.63
C PHE A 107 4.03 -14.82 6.81
N MET A 108 3.63 -13.80 7.57
CA MET A 108 4.47 -12.62 7.81
C MET A 108 5.78 -12.96 8.54
N ARG A 109 5.74 -13.90 9.51
CA ARG A 109 6.98 -14.40 10.13
C ARG A 109 7.89 -15.10 9.12
N ALA A 110 7.33 -15.87 8.19
CA ALA A 110 8.08 -16.49 7.10
C ALA A 110 8.66 -15.44 6.13
N VAL A 111 7.95 -14.33 5.87
CA VAL A 111 8.47 -13.19 5.09
C VAL A 111 9.68 -12.58 5.77
N TYR A 112 9.63 -12.29 7.07
CA TYR A 112 10.79 -11.77 7.80
C TYR A 112 11.97 -12.73 7.76
N ALA A 113 11.74 -14.01 8.04
CA ALA A 113 12.80 -15.05 8.03
C ALA A 113 13.39 -15.28 6.63
N SER A 114 12.64 -14.97 5.55
CA SER A 114 13.14 -15.07 4.17
C SER A 114 14.15 -13.99 3.82
N ARG A 115 14.15 -12.86 4.56
CA ARG A 115 14.91 -11.64 4.29
C ARG A 115 14.58 -10.96 2.95
N THR A 116 13.53 -11.38 2.27
CA THR A 116 13.03 -10.71 1.08
C THR A 116 12.46 -9.35 1.50
N PRO A 117 12.85 -8.24 0.87
CA PRO A 117 12.26 -6.94 1.17
C PRO A 117 10.75 -6.98 1.03
N ALA A 118 10.03 -6.39 1.99
CA ALA A 118 8.57 -6.41 1.96
C ALA A 118 7.97 -5.02 2.19
N PHE A 119 6.83 -4.79 1.55
CA PHE A 119 6.03 -3.56 1.68
C PHE A 119 4.57 -3.91 1.90
N GLY A 120 3.84 -3.10 2.66
CA GLY A 120 2.40 -3.29 2.84
C GLY A 120 1.64 -2.04 3.19
N SER A 121 0.35 -2.04 2.83
CA SER A 121 -0.60 -0.96 3.06
C SER A 121 -1.67 -1.41 4.05
N CYS A 122 -2.09 -0.53 4.97
CA CYS A 122 -3.20 -0.72 5.91
C CYS A 122 -3.03 -2.03 6.73
N ALA A 123 -3.89 -3.04 6.54
CA ALA A 123 -3.75 -4.33 7.21
C ALA A 123 -2.39 -5.00 6.96
N GLY A 124 -1.73 -4.73 5.82
CA GLY A 124 -0.38 -5.21 5.55
C GLY A 124 0.65 -4.66 6.53
N LEU A 125 0.60 -3.37 6.86
CA LEU A 125 1.43 -2.79 7.94
C LEU A 125 1.06 -3.39 9.29
N GLN A 126 -0.24 -3.53 9.59
CA GLN A 126 -0.72 -4.04 10.86
C GLN A 126 -0.28 -5.49 11.10
N LEU A 127 -0.37 -6.35 10.08
CA LEU A 127 0.14 -7.73 10.12
C LEU A 127 1.65 -7.78 10.39
N ALA A 128 2.42 -6.92 9.72
CA ALA A 128 3.85 -6.83 9.90
C ALA A 128 4.22 -6.39 11.34
N VAL A 129 3.51 -5.41 11.88
CA VAL A 129 3.67 -4.92 13.25
C VAL A 129 3.40 -6.04 14.27
N VAL A 130 2.27 -6.73 14.17
CA VAL A 130 1.90 -7.79 15.12
C VAL A 130 2.83 -9.00 15.00
N ALA A 131 3.21 -9.38 13.77
CA ALA A 131 4.15 -10.49 13.56
C ALA A 131 5.53 -10.22 14.17
N ALA A 132 5.94 -8.94 14.28
CA ALA A 132 7.19 -8.51 14.90
C ALA A 132 7.07 -8.18 16.41
N GLY A 133 5.88 -8.36 17.01
CA GLY A 133 5.67 -8.17 18.45
C GLY A 133 5.11 -6.81 18.86
N GLY A 134 4.66 -5.98 17.93
CA GLY A 134 3.91 -4.77 18.19
C GLY A 134 2.42 -5.02 18.43
N ARG A 135 1.63 -3.96 18.52
CA ARG A 135 0.20 -4.04 18.81
C ARG A 135 -0.64 -3.19 17.84
N VAL A 136 -1.83 -3.70 17.54
CA VAL A 136 -2.88 -3.06 16.74
C VAL A 136 -4.16 -3.03 17.56
N ARG A 137 -4.95 -1.97 17.41
CA ARG A 137 -6.24 -1.83 18.07
C ARG A 137 -7.29 -1.21 17.14
N LYS A 138 -8.53 -1.29 17.53
CA LYS A 138 -9.59 -0.46 16.98
C LYS A 138 -9.32 1.01 17.31
N MET A 139 -9.52 1.91 16.36
CA MET A 139 -9.37 3.35 16.58
C MET A 139 -10.37 3.82 17.66
N PRO A 140 -9.92 4.59 18.68
CA PRO A 140 -10.75 4.88 19.85
C PRO A 140 -11.87 5.89 19.56
N GLU A 141 -11.63 6.85 18.65
CA GLU A 141 -12.54 8.00 18.48
C GLU A 141 -13.27 7.98 17.15
N ARG A 142 -12.59 7.62 16.06
CA ARG A 142 -13.14 7.65 14.71
C ARG A 142 -12.34 6.79 13.75
N ILE A 143 -12.96 6.41 12.63
CA ILE A 143 -12.27 5.81 11.48
C ILE A 143 -11.65 6.92 10.61
N GLU A 144 -10.60 6.60 9.85
CA GLU A 144 -10.04 7.48 8.82
C GLU A 144 -10.50 6.97 7.46
N ALA A 145 -11.35 7.75 6.76
CA ALA A 145 -12.01 7.31 5.53
C ALA A 145 -11.98 8.36 4.42
N GLY A 146 -11.74 7.87 3.22
CA GLY A 146 -11.60 8.65 2.00
C GLY A 146 -10.19 9.24 1.86
N ILE A 147 -9.83 10.15 2.74
CA ILE A 147 -8.58 10.92 2.66
C ILE A 147 -7.94 11.02 4.05
N ALA A 148 -6.78 10.41 4.22
CA ALA A 148 -5.87 10.70 5.34
C ALA A 148 -5.28 12.08 5.13
N ARG A 149 -5.53 12.99 6.07
CA ARG A 149 -5.21 14.40 5.93
C ARG A 149 -3.93 14.78 6.63
N ARG A 150 -3.14 15.64 5.95
CA ARG A 150 -2.00 16.33 6.56
C ARG A 150 -1.04 15.36 7.24
N ILE A 151 -0.70 14.27 6.56
CA ILE A 151 0.34 13.36 6.99
C ILE A 151 1.66 14.13 6.96
N THR A 152 2.45 14.02 8.02
CA THR A 152 3.74 14.69 8.15
C THR A 152 4.82 13.70 8.55
N ALA A 153 6.01 13.86 7.97
CA ALA A 153 7.16 13.05 8.34
C ALA A 153 7.67 13.42 9.74
N THR A 154 8.07 12.40 10.51
CA THR A 154 8.88 12.59 11.72
C THR A 154 10.29 13.06 11.37
N ASP A 155 11.12 13.39 12.38
CA ASP A 155 12.52 13.72 12.13
C ASP A 155 13.26 12.55 11.44
N ALA A 156 13.01 11.31 11.86
CA ALA A 156 13.55 10.11 11.20
C ALA A 156 12.99 9.91 9.80
N GLY A 157 11.73 10.27 9.58
CA GLY A 157 11.06 10.13 8.28
C GLY A 157 11.52 11.13 7.23
N ARG A 158 11.99 12.33 7.62
CA ARG A 158 12.41 13.38 6.65
C ARG A 158 13.55 12.95 5.76
N ASP A 159 14.50 12.20 6.31
CA ASP A 159 15.68 11.72 5.58
C ASP A 159 15.52 10.26 5.13
N HIS A 160 14.36 9.64 5.43
CA HIS A 160 14.13 8.24 5.10
C HIS A 160 13.75 8.07 3.63
N PRO A 161 14.40 7.15 2.88
CA PRO A 161 14.18 7.00 1.46
C PRO A 161 12.73 6.62 1.08
N LEU A 162 11.96 5.97 1.96
CA LEU A 162 10.54 5.70 1.72
C LEU A 162 9.74 6.96 1.38
N LEU A 163 10.02 8.07 2.05
CA LEU A 163 9.28 9.33 1.93
C LEU A 163 9.99 10.35 1.03
N ALA A 164 11.05 9.96 0.33
CA ALA A 164 11.76 10.84 -0.59
C ALA A 164 10.80 11.40 -1.65
N GLY A 165 10.82 12.72 -1.85
CA GLY A 165 9.94 13.43 -2.78
C GLY A 165 8.54 13.78 -2.23
N ARG A 166 8.19 13.38 -1.00
CA ARG A 166 6.98 13.88 -0.35
C ARG A 166 7.11 15.34 0.04
N ALA A 167 6.00 16.07 -0.06
CA ALA A 167 5.89 17.42 0.49
C ALA A 167 6.01 17.39 2.03
N ALA A 168 6.21 18.56 2.66
CA ALA A 168 6.27 18.69 4.11
C ALA A 168 5.01 18.16 4.83
N ALA A 169 3.87 18.24 4.16
CA ALA A 169 2.63 17.57 4.53
C ALA A 169 1.92 17.12 3.26
N TRP A 170 1.29 15.96 3.28
CA TRP A 170 0.54 15.41 2.15
C TRP A 170 -0.76 14.76 2.59
N ASP A 171 -1.66 14.61 1.64
CA ASP A 171 -2.88 13.82 1.79
C ASP A 171 -2.74 12.51 1.01
N ALA A 172 -3.37 11.43 1.49
CA ALA A 172 -3.32 10.12 0.86
C ALA A 172 -4.69 9.40 0.92
N PRO A 173 -4.99 8.47 0.00
CA PRO A 173 -6.17 7.62 0.10
C PRO A 173 -6.14 6.77 1.36
N ALA A 174 -7.22 6.74 2.13
CA ALA A 174 -7.30 5.93 3.35
C ALA A 174 -8.72 5.43 3.59
N ILE A 175 -8.82 4.24 4.14
CA ILE A 175 -10.05 3.70 4.69
C ILE A 175 -9.70 2.61 5.70
N HIS A 176 -9.75 2.93 6.99
CA HIS A 176 -9.45 2.01 8.08
C HIS A 176 -10.11 2.44 9.39
N GLY A 177 -10.55 1.45 10.15
CA GLY A 177 -11.09 1.59 11.50
C GLY A 177 -10.15 1.07 12.59
N ASP A 178 -9.01 0.51 12.18
CA ASP A 178 -7.96 0.00 13.05
C ASP A 178 -6.67 0.78 12.85
N GLU A 179 -5.84 0.85 13.89
CA GLU A 179 -4.57 1.55 13.88
C GLU A 179 -3.48 0.74 14.60
N VAL A 180 -2.23 0.97 14.22
CA VAL A 180 -1.10 0.51 15.00
C VAL A 180 -1.09 1.29 16.32
N GLU A 181 -1.16 0.57 17.45
CA GLU A 181 -1.09 1.15 18.80
C GLU A 181 0.36 1.31 19.24
N ASP A 182 1.15 0.25 19.10
CA ASP A 182 2.58 0.25 19.44
C ASP A 182 3.40 -0.41 18.33
N LEU A 183 4.46 0.26 17.92
CA LEU A 183 5.45 -0.34 17.04
C LEU A 183 6.29 -1.38 17.79
N PRO A 184 6.77 -2.43 17.12
CA PRO A 184 7.69 -3.38 17.73
C PRO A 184 9.04 -2.72 18.06
N ALA A 185 9.78 -3.33 18.99
CA ALA A 185 11.09 -2.83 19.40
C ALA A 185 12.05 -2.68 18.21
N GLY A 186 12.70 -1.52 18.11
CA GLY A 186 13.64 -1.20 17.03
C GLY A 186 13.00 -0.77 15.70
N ALA A 187 11.68 -0.70 15.62
CA ALA A 187 11.00 -0.08 14.46
C ALA A 187 11.16 1.44 14.47
N ILE A 188 11.09 2.04 13.29
CA ILE A 188 11.25 3.48 13.09
C ILE A 188 9.90 4.06 12.66
N LEU A 189 9.34 4.97 13.44
CA LEU A 189 8.18 5.77 13.05
C LEU A 189 8.61 6.81 12.02
N LEU A 190 8.01 6.78 10.84
CA LEU A 190 8.39 7.64 9.72
C LEU A 190 7.41 8.79 9.49
N ALA A 191 6.11 8.57 9.67
CA ALA A 191 5.08 9.59 9.47
C ALA A 191 3.86 9.35 10.34
N GLY A 192 3.11 10.42 10.61
CA GLY A 192 1.84 10.40 11.31
C GLY A 192 0.98 11.61 10.98
N ASN A 193 -0.27 11.59 11.44
CA ASN A 193 -1.16 12.75 11.40
C ASN A 193 -1.96 12.89 12.70
N ALA A 194 -2.87 13.86 12.77
CA ALA A 194 -3.66 14.11 13.97
C ALA A 194 -4.71 13.02 14.27
N VAL A 195 -5.01 12.15 13.31
CA VAL A 195 -6.01 11.07 13.44
C VAL A 195 -5.33 9.75 13.78
N THR A 196 -4.23 9.46 13.10
CA THR A 196 -3.48 8.19 13.20
C THR A 196 -2.01 8.51 13.44
N CYS A 197 -1.53 8.23 14.65
CA CYS A 197 -0.15 8.56 15.05
C CYS A 197 0.90 7.82 14.23
N ILE A 198 0.59 6.64 13.71
CA ILE A 198 1.51 5.79 12.96
C ILE A 198 0.97 5.60 11.55
N GLN A 199 1.36 6.49 10.65
CA GLN A 199 0.97 6.46 9.23
C GLN A 199 2.01 5.77 8.33
N ALA A 200 3.28 5.74 8.75
CA ALA A 200 4.34 5.04 8.04
C ALA A 200 5.43 4.57 9.02
N ALA A 201 5.97 3.39 8.77
CA ALA A 201 7.03 2.81 9.59
C ALA A 201 7.98 1.92 8.79
N GLU A 202 9.26 1.83 9.26
CA GLU A 202 10.18 0.77 8.93
C GLU A 202 10.26 -0.21 10.09
N ILE A 203 10.18 -1.51 9.79
CA ILE A 203 10.29 -2.59 10.77
C ILE A 203 11.42 -3.52 10.35
N ARG A 204 12.35 -3.77 11.26
CA ARG A 204 13.41 -4.77 11.11
C ARG A 204 13.18 -5.88 12.12
N HIS A 205 12.97 -7.09 11.65
CA HIS A 205 12.69 -8.23 12.49
C HIS A 205 13.26 -9.51 11.87
N ASP A 206 13.86 -10.39 12.66
CA ASP A 206 14.44 -11.69 12.24
C ASP A 206 15.32 -11.61 10.97
N GLY A 207 16.06 -10.51 10.82
CA GLY A 207 16.92 -10.24 9.67
C GLY A 207 16.21 -9.73 8.41
N GLY A 208 14.89 -9.67 8.40
CA GLY A 208 14.07 -9.10 7.33
C GLY A 208 13.82 -7.61 7.53
N ILE A 209 13.45 -6.93 6.45
CA ILE A 209 13.06 -5.53 6.42
C ILE A 209 11.66 -5.38 5.83
N PHE A 210 10.83 -4.61 6.49
CA PHE A 210 9.49 -4.28 6.04
C PHE A 210 9.28 -2.76 6.09
N TRP A 211 8.82 -2.17 5.00
CA TRP A 211 8.31 -0.80 4.97
C TRP A 211 6.80 -0.83 4.82
N GLY A 212 6.11 -0.01 5.54
CA GLY A 212 4.65 0.01 5.44
C GLY A 212 4.03 1.35 5.73
N VAL A 213 2.81 1.50 5.21
CA VAL A 213 1.97 2.68 5.41
C VAL A 213 0.57 2.27 5.84
N GLN A 214 -0.09 3.10 6.65
CA GLN A 214 -1.47 2.87 7.08
C GLN A 214 -2.48 3.26 6.00
N TYR A 215 -2.13 4.22 5.15
CA TYR A 215 -2.91 4.63 4.00
C TYR A 215 -2.66 3.73 2.77
N HIS A 216 -3.32 4.04 1.65
CA HIS A 216 -3.34 3.21 0.45
C HIS A 216 -2.73 3.93 -0.77
N PRO A 217 -1.40 3.96 -0.94
CA PRO A 217 -0.78 4.58 -2.11
C PRO A 217 -1.17 3.89 -3.43
N GLU A 218 -1.58 2.63 -3.37
CA GLU A 218 -2.00 1.82 -4.51
C GLU A 218 -3.40 2.15 -5.01
N LEU A 219 -4.30 2.69 -4.14
CA LEU A 219 -5.69 2.94 -4.52
C LEU A 219 -5.88 4.29 -5.22
N SER A 220 -6.63 4.28 -6.30
CA SER A 220 -7.10 5.48 -6.99
C SER A 220 -8.25 6.18 -6.24
N PRO A 221 -8.54 7.47 -6.52
CA PRO A 221 -9.72 8.13 -5.99
C PRO A 221 -11.02 7.38 -6.28
N GLY A 222 -11.17 6.80 -7.48
CA GLY A 222 -12.34 5.99 -7.85
C GLY A 222 -12.47 4.71 -7.02
N GLU A 223 -11.37 4.02 -6.70
CA GLU A 223 -11.41 2.84 -5.83
C GLU A 223 -11.80 3.22 -4.40
N ILE A 224 -11.37 4.39 -3.91
CA ILE A 224 -11.82 4.93 -2.63
C ILE A 224 -13.31 5.28 -2.69
N ALA A 225 -13.82 5.86 -3.78
CA ALA A 225 -15.26 6.13 -3.94
C ALA A 225 -16.11 4.87 -3.80
N VAL A 226 -15.68 3.76 -4.44
CA VAL A 226 -16.34 2.44 -4.29
C VAL A 226 -16.29 1.97 -2.85
N ALA A 227 -15.15 2.12 -2.16
CA ALA A 227 -15.01 1.70 -0.77
C ALA A 227 -15.90 2.51 0.18
N LEU A 228 -16.04 3.83 -0.02
CA LEU A 228 -16.95 4.67 0.76
C LEU A 228 -18.41 4.24 0.59
N ARG A 229 -18.86 3.98 -0.64
CA ARG A 229 -20.24 3.50 -0.91
C ARG A 229 -20.51 2.18 -0.19
N ARG A 230 -19.56 1.25 -0.21
CA ARG A 230 -19.69 -0.05 0.45
C ARG A 230 -19.83 0.06 1.96
N GLN A 231 -19.18 1.06 2.56
CA GLN A 231 -19.17 1.28 4.00
C GLN A 231 -20.07 2.45 4.43
N ALA A 232 -21.09 2.83 3.62
CA ALA A 232 -21.87 4.03 3.84
C ALA A 232 -22.53 4.04 5.24
N ASP A 233 -23.11 2.91 5.68
CA ASP A 233 -23.75 2.80 6.98
C ASP A 233 -22.76 2.98 8.14
N ASP A 234 -21.55 2.39 8.01
CA ASP A 234 -20.50 2.52 9.02
C ASP A 234 -19.99 3.96 9.11
N LEU A 235 -19.86 4.65 7.96
CA LEU A 235 -19.44 6.05 7.89
C LEU A 235 -20.47 6.99 8.55
N VAL A 236 -21.77 6.73 8.35
CA VAL A 236 -22.85 7.47 9.01
C VAL A 236 -22.84 7.17 10.52
N ALA A 237 -22.72 5.91 10.91
CA ALA A 237 -22.64 5.52 12.31
C ALA A 237 -21.41 6.12 13.03
N ALA A 238 -20.28 6.26 12.33
CA ALA A 238 -19.07 6.94 12.83
C ALA A 238 -19.16 8.47 12.83
N GLY A 239 -20.27 9.05 12.37
CA GLY A 239 -20.47 10.51 12.32
C GLY A 239 -19.66 11.24 11.24
N LEU A 240 -19.10 10.53 10.26
CA LEU A 240 -18.34 11.11 9.16
C LEU A 240 -19.23 11.65 8.03
N ALA A 241 -20.49 11.22 7.99
CA ALA A 241 -21.53 11.74 7.13
C ALA A 241 -22.84 11.80 7.91
N HIS A 242 -23.74 12.73 7.52
CA HIS A 242 -25.06 12.82 8.14
C HIS A 242 -26.01 11.71 7.68
N ASP A 243 -25.84 11.26 6.45
CA ASP A 243 -26.67 10.27 5.78
C ASP A 243 -25.93 9.60 4.61
N ALA A 244 -26.52 8.56 4.04
CA ALA A 244 -25.98 7.88 2.86
C ALA A 244 -25.83 8.79 1.63
N ALA A 245 -26.72 9.81 1.49
CA ALA A 245 -26.59 10.78 0.42
C ALA A 245 -25.34 11.66 0.58
N GLY A 246 -24.93 11.95 1.81
CA GLY A 246 -23.67 12.64 2.10
C GLY A 246 -22.45 11.81 1.70
N VAL A 247 -22.49 10.50 1.96
CA VAL A 247 -21.44 9.57 1.51
C VAL A 247 -21.39 9.53 -0.03
N GLU A 248 -22.56 9.41 -0.68
CA GLU A 248 -22.63 9.37 -2.14
C GLU A 248 -22.10 10.67 -2.79
N ARG A 249 -22.45 11.83 -2.26
CA ARG A 249 -21.89 13.11 -2.76
C ARG A 249 -20.34 13.12 -2.66
N ARG A 250 -19.79 12.62 -1.56
CA ARG A 250 -18.33 12.54 -1.38
C ARG A 250 -17.69 11.55 -2.34
N ALA A 251 -18.31 10.39 -2.55
CA ALA A 251 -17.86 9.38 -3.49
C ALA A 251 -17.91 9.89 -4.93
N ALA A 252 -18.98 10.59 -5.33
CA ALA A 252 -19.11 11.16 -6.66
C ALA A 252 -18.02 12.22 -6.97
N LEU A 253 -17.60 13.01 -5.98
CA LEU A 253 -16.49 13.95 -6.14
C LEU A 253 -15.16 13.21 -6.35
N LEU A 254 -14.94 12.07 -5.67
CA LEU A 254 -13.75 11.25 -5.85
C LEU A 254 -13.74 10.55 -7.21
N ASP A 255 -14.90 10.07 -7.70
CA ASP A 255 -15.02 9.54 -9.07
C ASP A 255 -14.69 10.62 -10.11
N ALA A 256 -15.27 11.82 -9.97
CA ALA A 256 -14.98 12.92 -10.87
C ALA A 256 -13.48 13.31 -10.85
N LEU A 257 -12.84 13.31 -9.66
CA LEU A 257 -11.42 13.58 -9.56
C LEU A 257 -10.57 12.45 -10.17
N HIS A 258 -11.04 11.19 -10.11
CA HIS A 258 -10.36 10.06 -10.77
C HIS A 258 -10.32 10.27 -12.29
N ASP A 259 -11.43 10.72 -12.87
CA ASP A 259 -11.57 10.98 -14.32
C ASP A 259 -10.84 12.25 -14.77
N ALA A 260 -10.74 13.25 -13.87
CA ALA A 260 -10.14 14.55 -14.17
C ALA A 260 -9.18 15.01 -13.03
N PRO A 261 -7.99 14.37 -12.89
CA PRO A 261 -7.10 14.58 -11.74
C PRO A 261 -6.48 15.98 -11.64
N ASP A 262 -6.48 16.74 -12.73
CA ASP A 262 -5.98 18.13 -12.78
C ASP A 262 -7.10 19.19 -12.66
N ASP A 263 -8.38 18.77 -12.46
CA ASP A 263 -9.50 19.72 -12.31
C ASP A 263 -9.38 20.51 -11.00
N ARG A 264 -9.13 21.81 -11.15
CA ARG A 264 -8.89 22.72 -10.03
C ARG A 264 -10.11 22.91 -9.12
N ALA A 265 -11.32 22.81 -9.66
CA ALA A 265 -12.54 22.94 -8.87
C ALA A 265 -12.74 21.71 -7.98
N LEU A 266 -12.50 20.51 -8.52
CA LEU A 266 -12.56 19.26 -7.75
C LEU A 266 -11.46 19.20 -6.68
N LEU A 267 -10.23 19.57 -7.04
CA LEU A 267 -9.13 19.66 -6.07
C LEU A 267 -9.48 20.62 -4.92
N TRP A 268 -10.04 21.79 -5.24
CA TRP A 268 -10.44 22.77 -4.24
C TRP A 268 -11.61 22.26 -3.37
N GLU A 269 -12.64 21.67 -3.97
CA GLU A 269 -13.82 21.19 -3.26
C GLU A 269 -13.47 20.01 -2.33
N LEU A 270 -12.62 19.08 -2.80
CA LEU A 270 -12.10 18.00 -2.00
C LEU A 270 -11.05 18.46 -0.98
N GLY A 271 -10.44 19.64 -1.18
CA GLY A 271 -9.36 20.17 -0.36
C GLY A 271 -8.11 19.32 -0.45
N VAL A 272 -7.78 18.81 -1.63
CA VAL A 272 -6.58 18.00 -1.92
C VAL A 272 -5.71 18.68 -2.97
N ASP A 273 -4.49 18.20 -3.11
CA ASP A 273 -3.55 18.64 -4.13
C ASP A 273 -3.05 17.46 -5.00
N ARG A 274 -2.00 17.72 -5.78
CA ARG A 274 -1.39 16.71 -6.66
C ARG A 274 -0.80 15.52 -5.90
N GLN A 275 -0.47 15.64 -4.62
CA GLN A 275 0.03 14.52 -3.80
C GLN A 275 -1.02 13.41 -3.68
N PHE A 276 -2.30 13.79 -3.72
CA PHE A 276 -3.43 12.86 -3.68
C PHE A 276 -3.92 12.47 -5.08
N ALA A 277 -4.09 13.46 -5.98
CA ALA A 277 -4.77 13.25 -7.26
C ALA A 277 -3.88 12.60 -8.32
N ASP A 278 -2.61 13.04 -8.42
CA ASP A 278 -1.67 12.52 -9.40
C ASP A 278 -1.17 11.12 -9.04
N GLU A 279 -1.22 10.22 -10.00
CA GLU A 279 -0.90 8.81 -9.79
C GLU A 279 0.56 8.57 -9.39
N ALA A 280 1.50 9.26 -10.00
CA ALA A 280 2.92 9.10 -9.71
C ALA A 280 3.26 9.63 -8.30
N HIS A 281 2.66 10.76 -7.90
CA HIS A 281 2.82 11.29 -6.55
C HIS A 281 2.16 10.38 -5.52
N ARG A 282 0.97 9.86 -5.79
CA ARG A 282 0.26 8.97 -4.88
C ARG A 282 1.04 7.69 -4.58
N ARG A 283 1.72 7.12 -5.59
CA ARG A 283 2.45 5.85 -5.53
C ARG A 283 3.93 5.99 -5.15
N ILE A 284 4.37 7.14 -4.67
CA ILE A 284 5.79 7.44 -4.46
C ILE A 284 6.45 6.48 -3.46
N GLU A 285 5.75 6.04 -2.41
CA GLU A 285 6.29 5.08 -1.44
C GLU A 285 6.59 3.72 -2.08
N ILE A 286 5.71 3.25 -2.96
CA ILE A 286 5.92 1.98 -3.69
C ILE A 286 7.12 2.13 -4.62
N ALA A 287 7.22 3.24 -5.35
CA ALA A 287 8.34 3.52 -6.24
C ALA A 287 9.66 3.61 -5.47
N ASN A 288 9.67 4.31 -4.34
CA ASN A 288 10.84 4.47 -3.46
C ASN A 288 11.28 3.13 -2.85
N PHE A 289 10.32 2.30 -2.43
CA PHE A 289 10.60 0.95 -1.92
C PHE A 289 11.30 0.10 -3.00
N ILE A 290 10.76 0.07 -4.21
CA ILE A 290 11.34 -0.71 -5.31
C ILE A 290 12.75 -0.19 -5.65
N ALA A 291 12.92 1.12 -5.78
CA ALA A 291 14.20 1.72 -6.13
C ALA A 291 15.28 1.51 -5.05
N THR A 292 14.88 1.55 -3.78
CA THR A 292 15.84 1.55 -2.66
C THR A 292 16.17 0.16 -2.15
N LEU A 293 15.20 -0.72 -2.02
CA LEU A 293 15.40 -2.04 -1.42
C LEU A 293 15.42 -3.16 -2.45
N VAL A 294 14.57 -3.11 -3.48
CA VAL A 294 14.42 -4.23 -4.41
C VAL A 294 15.53 -4.23 -5.47
N ALA A 295 15.77 -3.09 -6.12
CA ALA A 295 16.78 -2.99 -7.16
C ALA A 295 18.21 -3.31 -6.69
N PRO A 296 18.68 -2.84 -5.50
CA PRO A 296 19.97 -3.24 -4.94
C PRO A 296 20.01 -4.69 -4.46
N HIS A 297 18.93 -5.20 -3.84
CA HIS A 297 18.85 -6.58 -3.36
C HIS A 297 19.12 -7.58 -4.48
N ARG A 298 18.49 -7.37 -5.63
CA ARG A 298 18.68 -8.21 -6.80
C ARG A 298 20.10 -8.17 -7.40
N ARG A 299 20.81 -7.05 -7.28
CA ARG A 299 22.21 -6.94 -7.75
C ARG A 299 23.19 -7.67 -6.85
N ALA A 300 22.80 -7.97 -5.62
CA ALA A 300 23.63 -8.63 -4.61
C ALA A 300 23.39 -10.16 -4.54
N ALA A 301 22.29 -10.66 -5.11
CA ALA A 301 21.92 -12.07 -5.19
C ALA A 301 22.43 -12.72 -6.49
#